data_a6153eca1da8ffba558e7a240d8f94c3
#
_entry.id   a6153eca1da8ffba558e7a240d8f94c3
#
_cell.length_a   1.000
_cell.length_b   1.000
_cell.length_c   1.000
_cell.angle_alpha   90.00
_cell.angle_beta   90.00
_cell.angle_gamma   90.00
#
_symmetry.space_group_name_H-M   'P 1'
#
loop_
_entity.id
_entity.type
_entity.pdbx_description
1 polymer ?
#
loop_
_entity_poly.entity_id
_entity_poly.type
_entity_poly.pdbx_seq_one_letter_code
_entity_poly.pdbx_strand_id
1 'polypeptide(L)'
;DSVFTLLNIYFPNWWTKADGTEMLTYKLEFYENFIQYINNLRANWENIITTWDFNICHHPIDIARPEENKDSIWFLPIERKKLDKLQANWYVDVFRHFNPDLKDKYTRRSYRVWARPRNVWRRLDYFRVSENILPLITHIDHQDLVMWSDHCPISLELDI
;
A
#
# COMPACT_ATOMS: atom_id res chain seq x y z
N ASP A 1 16.51 -15.72 17.49
CA ASP A 1 15.13 -15.91 17.01
C ASP A 1 14.71 -14.59 16.36
N SER A 2 14.16 -14.65 15.12
CA SER A 2 13.70 -13.43 14.45
C SER A 2 12.41 -12.93 15.08
N VAL A 3 12.33 -11.62 15.30
CA VAL A 3 11.12 -10.99 15.86
C VAL A 3 10.01 -10.91 14.81
N PHE A 4 10.39 -10.79 13.53
CA PHE A 4 9.46 -10.71 12.40
C PHE A 4 10.11 -11.12 11.07
N THR A 5 9.27 -11.43 10.07
CA THR A 5 9.65 -11.62 8.67
C THR A 5 9.28 -10.35 7.88
N LEU A 6 10.28 -9.74 7.21
CA LEU A 6 10.07 -8.58 6.34
C LEU A 6 9.85 -9.04 4.89
N LEU A 7 8.71 -8.69 4.32
CA LEU A 7 8.37 -8.89 2.92
C LEU A 7 8.38 -7.54 2.20
N ASN A 8 9.41 -7.31 1.39
CA ASN A 8 9.54 -6.12 0.54
C ASN A 8 9.12 -6.48 -0.88
N ILE A 9 7.93 -6.04 -1.34
CA ILE A 9 7.29 -6.54 -2.56
C ILE A 9 6.77 -5.38 -3.41
N TYR A 10 7.21 -5.35 -4.68
CA TYR A 10 6.60 -4.52 -5.71
C TYR A 10 5.41 -5.25 -6.32
N PHE A 11 4.19 -4.79 -6.01
CA PHE A 11 2.96 -5.40 -6.53
C PHE A 11 2.71 -5.00 -7.99
N PRO A 12 2.03 -5.85 -8.79
CA PRO A 12 1.75 -5.55 -10.19
C PRO A 12 1.05 -4.20 -10.36
N ASN A 13 1.57 -3.43 -11.31
CA ASN A 13 1.07 -2.10 -11.62
C ASN A 13 -0.11 -2.14 -12.63
N TRP A 14 -0.43 -1.00 -13.24
CA TRP A 14 -1.55 -0.76 -14.15
C TRP A 14 -1.18 -0.87 -15.65
N TRP A 15 0.05 -1.28 -15.98
CA TRP A 15 0.49 -1.33 -17.38
C TRP A 15 -0.28 -2.38 -18.15
N THR A 16 -0.64 -2.02 -19.40
CA THR A 16 -1.09 -2.97 -20.40
C THR A 16 0.14 -3.66 -20.99
N LYS A 17 0.11 -4.98 -21.17
CA LYS A 17 1.17 -5.71 -21.85
C LYS A 17 1.27 -5.25 -23.31
N ALA A 18 2.43 -5.51 -23.96
CA ALA A 18 2.65 -5.16 -25.37
C ALA A 18 1.62 -5.80 -26.33
N ASP A 19 0.99 -6.92 -25.94
CA ASP A 19 -0.07 -7.61 -26.67
C ASP A 19 -1.48 -7.05 -26.41
N GLY A 20 -1.60 -5.94 -25.67
CA GLY A 20 -2.88 -5.33 -25.31
C GLY A 20 -3.60 -6.01 -24.14
N THR A 21 -3.03 -7.06 -23.53
CA THR A 21 -3.65 -7.73 -22.38
C THR A 21 -3.61 -6.82 -21.15
N GLU A 22 -4.75 -6.59 -20.55
CA GLU A 22 -4.84 -5.83 -19.31
C GLU A 22 -4.19 -6.58 -18.16
N MET A 23 -3.37 -5.88 -17.39
CA MET A 23 -2.70 -6.43 -16.21
C MET A 23 -3.63 -6.63 -15.02
N LEU A 24 -4.89 -6.20 -15.09
CA LEU A 24 -5.82 -6.25 -13.97
C LEU A 24 -6.05 -7.68 -13.47
N THR A 25 -6.32 -8.63 -14.37
CA THR A 25 -6.53 -10.05 -14.00
C THR A 25 -5.30 -10.60 -13.28
N TYR A 26 -4.11 -10.43 -13.88
CA TYR A 26 -2.86 -10.86 -13.27
C TYR A 26 -2.63 -10.21 -11.90
N LYS A 27 -2.92 -8.93 -11.77
CA LYS A 27 -2.80 -8.21 -10.51
C LYS A 27 -3.71 -8.79 -9.43
N LEU A 28 -4.97 -9.05 -9.77
CA LEU A 28 -5.94 -9.63 -8.85
C LEU A 28 -5.55 -11.05 -8.40
N GLU A 29 -5.05 -11.88 -9.33
CA GLU A 29 -4.51 -13.21 -9.03
C GLU A 29 -3.27 -13.15 -8.14
N PHE A 30 -2.36 -12.21 -8.42
CA PHE A 30 -1.18 -11.97 -7.58
C PHE A 30 -1.59 -11.66 -6.14
N TYR A 31 -2.58 -10.79 -5.93
CA TYR A 31 -3.09 -10.47 -4.59
C TYR A 31 -3.70 -11.69 -3.89
N GLU A 32 -4.44 -12.54 -4.59
CA GLU A 32 -4.99 -13.77 -3.99
C GLU A 32 -3.87 -14.72 -3.54
N ASN A 33 -2.88 -14.95 -4.40
CA ASN A 33 -1.74 -15.81 -4.09
C ASN A 33 -0.91 -15.22 -2.93
N PHE A 34 -0.71 -13.92 -2.93
CA PHE A 34 -0.02 -13.22 -1.85
C PHE A 34 -0.76 -13.37 -0.51
N ILE A 35 -2.07 -13.18 -0.48
CA ILE A 35 -2.88 -13.35 0.73
C ILE A 35 -2.80 -14.78 1.25
N GLN A 36 -2.84 -15.79 0.36
CA GLN A 36 -2.64 -17.18 0.76
C GLN A 36 -1.26 -17.41 1.35
N TYR A 37 -0.22 -16.87 0.70
CA TYR A 37 1.17 -17.01 1.15
C TYR A 37 1.37 -16.45 2.56
N ILE A 38 0.95 -15.20 2.81
CA ILE A 38 1.12 -14.59 4.13
C ILE A 38 0.25 -15.25 5.22
N ASN A 39 -0.93 -15.77 4.85
CA ASN A 39 -1.75 -16.54 5.79
C ASN A 39 -1.08 -17.87 6.19
N ASN A 40 -0.35 -18.51 5.26
CA ASN A 40 0.43 -19.71 5.58
C ASN A 40 1.62 -19.37 6.51
N LEU A 41 2.33 -18.27 6.29
CA LEU A 41 3.39 -17.81 7.21
C LEU A 41 2.81 -17.55 8.60
N ARG A 42 1.69 -16.85 8.68
CA ARG A 42 1.02 -16.55 9.95
C ARG A 42 0.54 -17.82 10.67
N ALA A 43 0.08 -18.84 9.95
CA ALA A 43 -0.29 -20.12 10.54
C ALA A 43 0.90 -20.80 11.25
N ASN A 44 2.13 -20.46 10.87
CA ASN A 44 3.37 -20.87 11.52
C ASN A 44 3.83 -19.90 12.63
N TRP A 45 2.94 -19.03 13.11
CA TRP A 45 3.20 -18.03 14.16
C TRP A 45 4.23 -16.95 13.77
N GLU A 46 4.44 -16.72 12.48
CA GLU A 46 5.33 -15.66 12.03
C GLU A 46 4.66 -14.28 12.16
N ASN A 47 5.40 -13.36 12.73
CA ASN A 47 5.07 -11.94 12.67
C ASN A 47 5.56 -11.38 11.33
N ILE A 48 4.69 -10.66 10.61
CA ILE A 48 4.98 -10.25 9.23
C ILE A 48 4.87 -8.74 9.11
N ILE A 49 5.88 -8.16 8.48
CA ILE A 49 5.86 -6.78 7.96
C ILE A 49 5.92 -6.87 6.44
N THR A 50 4.91 -6.35 5.76
CA THR A 50 4.92 -6.19 4.30
C THR A 50 5.04 -4.71 3.95
N THR A 51 5.96 -4.37 3.07
CA THR A 51 6.20 -2.99 2.65
C THR A 51 6.43 -2.87 1.15
N TRP A 52 6.33 -1.67 0.63
CA TRP A 52 6.59 -1.16 -0.70
C TRP A 52 5.33 -0.71 -1.43
N ASP A 53 5.40 -0.64 -2.79
CA ASP A 53 4.33 -0.16 -3.67
C ASP A 53 3.29 -1.26 -3.92
N PHE A 54 2.13 -1.12 -3.30
CA PHE A 54 0.98 -2.01 -3.48
C PHE A 54 0.19 -1.71 -4.76
N ASN A 55 0.49 -0.60 -5.44
CA ASN A 55 -0.20 -0.15 -6.65
C ASN A 55 -1.74 -0.06 -6.52
N ILE A 56 -2.28 0.05 -5.33
CA ILE A 56 -3.70 0.26 -5.02
C ILE A 56 -3.84 1.36 -3.96
N CYS A 57 -4.71 2.35 -4.21
CA CYS A 57 -5.21 3.24 -3.16
C CYS A 57 -6.36 2.54 -2.42
N HIS A 58 -6.29 2.45 -1.10
CA HIS A 58 -7.28 1.70 -0.35
C HIS A 58 -8.59 2.48 -0.18
N HIS A 59 -8.51 3.68 0.39
CA HIS A 59 -9.68 4.48 0.75
C HIS A 59 -9.75 5.79 -0.05
N PRO A 60 -10.93 6.44 -0.14
CA PRO A 60 -11.04 7.76 -0.80
C PRO A 60 -10.12 8.83 -0.21
N ILE A 61 -9.79 8.74 1.08
CA ILE A 61 -8.83 9.64 1.75
C ILE A 61 -7.38 9.43 1.26
N ASP A 62 -7.07 8.32 0.59
CA ASP A 62 -5.74 7.95 0.10
C ASP A 62 -5.45 8.46 -1.32
N ILE A 63 -6.39 9.17 -1.93
CA ILE A 63 -6.26 9.67 -3.29
C ILE A 63 -6.84 11.08 -3.42
N ALA A 64 -6.14 11.94 -4.13
CA ALA A 64 -6.71 13.21 -4.55
C ALA A 64 -7.81 12.96 -5.59
N ARG A 65 -8.94 13.66 -5.46
CA ARG A 65 -10.09 13.59 -6.37
C ARG A 65 -10.62 12.16 -6.58
N PRO A 66 -11.11 11.51 -5.53
CA PRO A 66 -11.56 10.12 -5.61
C PRO A 66 -12.65 9.89 -6.65
N GLU A 67 -13.58 10.83 -6.83
CA GLU A 67 -14.67 10.71 -7.81
C GLU A 67 -14.18 10.71 -9.26
N GLU A 68 -13.15 11.53 -9.57
CA GLU A 68 -12.54 11.57 -10.91
C GLU A 68 -11.74 10.29 -11.21
N ASN A 69 -11.31 9.58 -10.19
CA ASN A 69 -10.43 8.41 -10.29
C ASN A 69 -11.14 7.07 -10.02
N LYS A 70 -12.44 7.06 -9.77
CA LYS A 70 -13.19 5.85 -9.35
C LYS A 70 -13.08 4.67 -10.31
N ASP A 71 -12.88 4.94 -11.60
CA ASP A 71 -12.75 3.95 -12.67
C ASP A 71 -11.29 3.71 -13.10
N SER A 72 -10.34 4.25 -12.36
CA SER A 72 -8.91 4.08 -12.65
C SER A 72 -8.37 2.78 -12.06
N ILE A 73 -7.55 2.05 -12.84
CA ILE A 73 -6.75 0.93 -12.33
C ILE A 73 -5.75 1.49 -11.32
N TRP A 74 -5.82 1.12 -10.11
CA TRP A 74 -5.24 1.49 -8.81
C TRP A 74 -6.29 1.96 -7.79
N PHE A 75 -7.57 2.19 -8.21
CA PHE A 75 -8.63 2.61 -7.30
C PHE A 75 -9.97 1.91 -7.57
N LEU A 76 -9.99 0.91 -8.47
CA LEU A 76 -11.19 0.13 -8.75
C LEU A 76 -11.72 -0.55 -7.47
N PRO A 77 -13.05 -0.64 -7.32
CA PRO A 77 -13.65 -1.34 -6.17
C PRO A 77 -13.15 -2.77 -5.98
N ILE A 78 -12.91 -3.50 -7.09
CA ILE A 78 -12.40 -4.88 -7.04
C ILE A 78 -10.95 -4.96 -6.52
N GLU A 79 -10.12 -3.96 -6.82
CA GLU A 79 -8.75 -3.86 -6.30
C GLU A 79 -8.76 -3.52 -4.80
N ARG A 80 -9.56 -2.53 -4.41
CA ARG A 80 -9.70 -2.09 -3.02
C ARG A 80 -10.15 -3.22 -2.10
N LYS A 81 -11.05 -4.09 -2.57
CA LYS A 81 -11.47 -5.32 -1.87
C LYS A 81 -10.31 -6.26 -1.56
N LYS A 82 -9.20 -6.24 -2.31
CA LYS A 82 -8.01 -7.03 -1.96
C LYS A 82 -7.34 -6.49 -0.70
N LEU A 83 -7.28 -5.17 -0.55
CA LEU A 83 -6.75 -4.54 0.67
C LEU A 83 -7.72 -4.69 1.85
N ASP A 84 -9.04 -4.65 1.62
CA ASP A 84 -10.05 -5.01 2.64
C ASP A 84 -9.83 -6.45 3.13
N LYS A 85 -9.57 -7.39 2.21
CA LYS A 85 -9.31 -8.80 2.54
C LYS A 85 -8.01 -8.96 3.34
N LEU A 86 -6.95 -8.20 3.03
CA LEU A 86 -5.73 -8.17 3.85
C LEU A 86 -6.06 -7.71 5.27
N GLN A 87 -6.80 -6.64 5.42
CA GLN A 87 -7.19 -6.11 6.72
C GLN A 87 -8.08 -7.07 7.51
N ALA A 88 -9.03 -7.75 6.86
CA ALA A 88 -9.85 -8.79 7.48
C ALA A 88 -9.04 -10.03 7.92
N ASN A 89 -7.85 -10.23 7.37
CA ASN A 89 -6.89 -11.26 7.77
C ASN A 89 -5.83 -10.73 8.76
N TRP A 90 -6.12 -9.64 9.47
CA TRP A 90 -5.29 -9.08 10.55
C TRP A 90 -3.95 -8.46 10.08
N TYR A 91 -3.88 -8.01 8.79
CA TYR A 91 -2.75 -7.22 8.28
C TYR A 91 -3.12 -5.75 8.25
N VAL A 92 -2.72 -5.06 9.31
CA VAL A 92 -3.12 -3.69 9.59
C VAL A 92 -2.33 -2.70 8.72
N ASP A 93 -3.01 -1.74 8.12
CA ASP A 93 -2.38 -0.56 7.52
C ASP A 93 -1.89 0.35 8.63
N VAL A 94 -0.58 0.35 8.86
CA VAL A 94 0.04 1.07 9.99
C VAL A 94 -0.22 2.57 9.91
N PHE A 95 -0.09 3.16 8.71
CA PHE A 95 -0.30 4.59 8.59
C PHE A 95 -1.73 5.01 8.96
N ARG A 96 -2.73 4.28 8.47
CA ARG A 96 -4.14 4.56 8.79
C ARG A 96 -4.53 4.17 10.22
N HIS A 97 -3.84 3.23 10.82
CA HIS A 97 -4.02 2.90 12.23
C HIS A 97 -3.67 4.09 13.14
N PHE A 98 -2.52 4.75 12.89
CA PHE A 98 -2.08 5.90 13.69
C PHE A 98 -2.65 7.24 13.21
N ASN A 99 -3.06 7.33 11.95
CA ASN A 99 -3.52 8.56 11.31
C ASN A 99 -4.83 8.34 10.53
N PRO A 100 -5.93 7.94 11.19
CA PRO A 100 -7.16 7.52 10.51
C PRO A 100 -7.76 8.61 9.62
N ASP A 101 -7.72 9.87 10.07
CA ASP A 101 -8.38 11.01 9.44
C ASP A 101 -7.43 11.99 8.76
N LEU A 102 -6.12 11.70 8.75
CA LEU A 102 -5.11 12.59 8.19
C LEU A 102 -5.19 12.61 6.67
N LYS A 103 -5.64 13.74 6.12
CA LYS A 103 -5.79 13.97 4.67
C LYS A 103 -4.48 14.44 4.04
N ASP A 104 -4.44 14.37 2.72
CA ASP A 104 -3.38 14.95 1.87
C ASP A 104 -1.97 14.39 2.14
N LYS A 105 -1.88 13.22 2.73
CA LYS A 105 -0.63 12.47 2.93
C LYS A 105 -0.55 11.32 1.92
N TYR A 106 0.21 11.55 0.88
CA TYR A 106 0.37 10.66 -0.27
C TYR A 106 1.81 10.23 -0.43
N THR A 107 2.04 9.06 -1.02
CA THR A 107 3.38 8.51 -1.23
C THR A 107 3.85 8.63 -2.68
N ARG A 108 2.91 8.66 -3.64
CA ARG A 108 3.23 8.81 -5.06
C ARG A 108 2.74 10.13 -5.64
N ARG A 109 3.63 10.79 -6.38
CA ARG A 109 3.45 12.10 -7.00
C ARG A 109 3.71 12.05 -8.50
N SER A 110 2.83 12.63 -9.32
CA SER A 110 3.11 12.73 -10.75
C SER A 110 4.22 13.75 -11.04
N TYR A 111 5.21 13.37 -11.84
CA TYR A 111 6.27 14.28 -12.34
C TYR A 111 5.78 15.34 -13.32
N ARG A 112 4.55 15.28 -13.79
CA ARG A 112 4.03 16.30 -14.69
C ARG A 112 4.12 17.65 -14.01
N VAL A 113 4.86 18.60 -14.65
CA VAL A 113 5.25 19.92 -14.12
C VAL A 113 4.12 20.72 -13.46
N TRP A 114 2.87 20.42 -13.84
CA TRP A 114 1.66 21.07 -13.32
C TRP A 114 0.87 20.21 -12.29
N ALA A 115 1.34 19.06 -11.92
CA ALA A 115 0.64 18.19 -10.96
C ALA A 115 0.88 18.61 -9.50
N ARG A 116 2.02 19.23 -9.20
CA ARG A 116 2.39 19.72 -7.86
C ARG A 116 1.44 20.77 -7.31
N PRO A 117 1.08 21.85 -8.07
CA PRO A 117 0.12 22.86 -7.58
C PRO A 117 -1.31 22.29 -7.46
N ARG A 118 -1.63 21.18 -8.13
CA ARG A 118 -2.98 20.60 -8.20
C ARG A 118 -3.21 19.47 -7.21
N ASN A 119 -2.20 19.09 -6.42
CA ASN A 119 -2.25 17.99 -5.45
C ASN A 119 -2.88 16.68 -6.02
N VAL A 120 -2.46 16.29 -7.25
CA VAL A 120 -2.94 15.07 -7.93
C VAL A 120 -2.06 13.89 -7.50
N TRP A 121 -2.33 13.37 -6.32
CA TRP A 121 -1.44 12.47 -5.61
C TRP A 121 -2.22 11.29 -5.07
N ARG A 122 -1.50 10.20 -4.71
CA ARG A 122 -2.07 8.97 -4.19
C ARG A 122 -1.12 8.28 -3.23
N ARG A 123 -1.69 7.56 -2.26
CA ARG A 123 -0.94 6.69 -1.37
C ARG A 123 -0.99 5.27 -1.94
N LEU A 124 0.15 4.78 -2.40
CA LEU A 124 0.33 3.44 -2.97
C LEU A 124 1.33 2.61 -2.18
N ASP A 125 2.19 3.26 -1.42
CA ASP A 125 3.21 2.63 -0.61
C ASP A 125 2.68 2.47 0.82
N TYR A 126 2.88 1.28 1.37
CA TYR A 126 2.33 0.90 2.67
C TYR A 126 3.36 0.18 3.52
N PHE A 127 3.19 0.28 4.84
CA PHE A 127 3.56 -0.76 5.77
C PHE A 127 2.26 -1.44 6.23
N ARG A 128 2.15 -2.73 5.93
CA ARG A 128 1.10 -3.59 6.47
C ARG A 128 1.72 -4.63 7.36
N VAL A 129 1.24 -4.74 8.57
CA VAL A 129 1.85 -5.60 9.60
C VAL A 129 0.84 -6.55 10.21
N SER A 130 1.32 -7.70 10.66
CA SER A 130 0.56 -8.55 11.58
C SER A 130 0.17 -7.74 12.81
N GLU A 131 -1.05 -7.89 13.29
CA GLU A 131 -1.58 -7.13 14.44
C GLU A 131 -0.66 -7.20 15.67
N ASN A 132 0.00 -8.34 15.89
CA ASN A 132 0.92 -8.55 17.02
C ASN A 132 2.15 -7.62 16.99
N ILE A 133 2.48 -7.01 15.85
CA ILE A 133 3.62 -6.07 15.74
C ILE A 133 3.19 -4.65 16.13
N LEU A 134 1.90 -4.31 16.07
CA LEU A 134 1.41 -2.96 16.36
C LEU A 134 1.94 -2.36 17.67
N PRO A 135 1.97 -3.11 18.79
CA PRO A 135 2.48 -2.57 20.06
C PRO A 135 3.97 -2.22 20.06
N LEU A 136 4.74 -2.74 19.10
CA LEU A 136 6.17 -2.47 18.95
C LEU A 136 6.44 -1.24 18.07
N ILE A 137 5.43 -0.72 17.36
CA ILE A 137 5.60 0.41 16.44
C ILE A 137 5.62 1.72 17.23
N THR A 138 6.72 2.45 17.13
CA THR A 138 6.90 3.73 17.79
C THR A 138 6.66 4.92 16.86
N HIS A 139 6.93 4.75 15.56
CA HIS A 139 6.74 5.83 14.60
C HIS A 139 6.50 5.30 13.17
N ILE A 140 5.70 6.04 12.41
CA ILE A 140 5.52 5.87 10.96
C ILE A 140 5.45 7.23 10.29
N ASP A 141 6.18 7.41 9.19
CA ASP A 141 6.15 8.64 8.42
C ASP A 141 6.17 8.40 6.89
N HIS A 142 5.53 9.31 6.18
CA HIS A 142 5.71 9.52 4.75
C HIS A 142 6.60 10.74 4.56
N GLN A 143 7.84 10.52 4.13
CA GLN A 143 8.84 11.57 3.96
C GLN A 143 8.57 12.40 2.70
N ASP A 144 7.44 13.08 2.72
CA ASP A 144 6.85 13.76 1.55
C ASP A 144 7.64 15.00 1.06
N LEU A 145 8.61 15.45 1.81
CA LEU A 145 9.56 16.51 1.43
C LEU A 145 10.75 15.98 0.62
N VAL A 146 10.99 14.66 0.61
CA VAL A 146 12.04 14.04 -0.22
C VAL A 146 11.59 13.98 -1.67
N MET A 147 12.32 14.65 -2.58
CA MET A 147 11.84 15.02 -3.91
C MET A 147 12.55 14.33 -5.08
N TRP A 148 13.24 13.22 -4.85
CA TRP A 148 14.15 12.58 -5.82
C TRP A 148 13.48 11.54 -6.71
N SER A 149 12.25 11.13 -6.38
CA SER A 149 11.46 10.12 -7.08
C SER A 149 10.01 10.58 -7.21
N ASP A 150 9.19 9.93 -8.04
CA ASP A 150 7.73 10.07 -8.05
C ASP A 150 7.09 9.37 -6.84
N HIS A 151 7.83 8.55 -6.11
CA HIS A 151 7.50 8.07 -4.79
C HIS A 151 8.32 8.79 -3.73
N CYS A 152 7.74 9.07 -2.57
CA CYS A 152 8.49 9.47 -1.39
C CYS A 152 8.87 8.25 -0.56
N PRO A 153 9.97 8.30 0.20
CA PRO A 153 10.27 7.26 1.16
C PRO A 153 9.18 7.15 2.22
N ILE A 154 8.95 5.94 2.70
CA ILE A 154 8.15 5.66 3.89
C ILE A 154 9.08 5.03 4.94
N SER A 155 8.89 5.37 6.21
CA SER A 155 9.69 4.84 7.32
C SER A 155 8.81 4.27 8.42
N LEU A 156 9.29 3.21 9.05
CA LEU A 156 8.67 2.56 10.20
C LEU A 156 9.73 2.35 11.27
N GLU A 157 9.44 2.76 12.50
CA GLU A 157 10.30 2.56 13.63
C GLU A 157 9.66 1.57 14.61
N LEU A 158 10.48 0.67 15.13
CA LEU A 158 10.09 -0.39 16.05
C LEU A 158 10.98 -0.36 17.28
N ASP A 159 10.39 -0.59 18.45
CA ASP A 159 11.09 -0.87 19.70
C ASP A 159 11.17 -2.40 19.87
N ILE A 160 12.36 -2.97 19.57
CA ILE A 160 12.62 -4.42 19.54
C ILE A 160 13.92 -4.77 20.27
#